data_2d8f5b539a541af0de15138b867a9e8a
#
_entry.id   2d8f5b539a541af0de15138b867a9e8a
#
_cell.length_a   1.000
_cell.length_b   1.000
_cell.length_c   1.000
_cell.angle_alpha   90.00
_cell.angle_beta   90.00
_cell.angle_gamma   90.00
#
_symmetry.space_group_name_H-M   'P 1'
#
loop_
_entity.id
_entity.type
_entity.pdbx_description
1 polymer ?
#
loop_
_entity_poly.entity_id
_entity_poly.type
_entity_poly.pdbx_seq_one_letter_code
_entity_poly.pdbx_strand_id
1 'polypeptide(L)'
;MSGIIGHTAYAILAAKAAESRKLPVAPLIRNHFSSYLAGAYLGCDVQTVPAAVCVDTGESLGYGSQKMERSPVTGGVVTSWFLPIGDRKVFPREIHETFYGRSHLILGWAKEARDETISWGEYLDFAADVAGDAVELFGPGHRALAYTLGWMTHVNGDGLIKSVLDGINLNLLDGTYTAKNRPVQDLVTFNEIGKKELDLNWSVILDDLATTPVEDVQLHYMRCYPRQGRLGAHFPKGWVPDQEWLLRAVLAENRRYQRIRNSRIISQLTLKPGPNGVLQCDEELSKIAGGLNYREMLEAAEKANFRHALWQVGELIADAFEKVIERQDILHDFPTTDGPTWEELGKRFWSP
;
A
#
# COMPACT_ATOMS: atom_id res chain seq x y z
N MET A 1 9.06 3.42 -1.58
CA MET A 1 7.70 2.92 -1.31
C MET A 1 6.73 4.00 -1.72
N SER A 2 5.73 3.66 -2.51
CA SER A 2 4.61 4.54 -2.81
C SER A 2 3.84 4.83 -1.53
N GLY A 3 3.27 6.05 -1.43
CA GLY A 3 2.37 6.36 -0.33
C GLY A 3 0.97 5.78 -0.55
N ILE A 4 0.03 6.12 0.33
CA ILE A 4 -1.38 5.71 0.23
C ILE A 4 -1.97 6.04 -1.15
N ILE A 5 -1.59 7.15 -1.76
CA ILE A 5 -2.07 7.57 -3.07
C ILE A 5 -1.61 6.60 -4.16
N GLY A 6 -0.33 6.25 -4.20
CA GLY A 6 0.20 5.32 -5.18
C GLY A 6 -0.43 3.93 -5.07
N HIS A 7 -0.45 3.35 -3.86
CA HIS A 7 -1.03 2.02 -3.66
C HIS A 7 -2.53 1.97 -3.97
N THR A 8 -3.28 3.01 -3.60
CA THR A 8 -4.70 3.12 -3.98
C THR A 8 -4.88 3.22 -5.49
N ALA A 9 -4.03 3.99 -6.18
CA ALA A 9 -4.07 4.09 -7.63
C ALA A 9 -3.75 2.75 -8.32
N TYR A 10 -2.72 2.02 -7.87
CA TYR A 10 -2.41 0.68 -8.40
C TYR A 10 -3.61 -0.26 -8.27
N ALA A 11 -4.26 -0.26 -7.12
CA ALA A 11 -5.43 -1.09 -6.88
C ALA A 11 -6.58 -0.73 -7.83
N ILE A 12 -6.87 0.56 -8.01
CA ILE A 12 -7.94 1.02 -8.92
C ILE A 12 -7.61 0.67 -10.36
N LEU A 13 -6.37 0.87 -10.81
CA LEU A 13 -5.94 0.53 -12.16
C LEU A 13 -6.00 -0.99 -12.41
N ALA A 14 -5.58 -1.80 -11.44
CA ALA A 14 -5.67 -3.25 -11.52
C ALA A 14 -7.13 -3.74 -11.56
N ALA A 15 -8.02 -3.13 -10.77
CA ALA A 15 -9.45 -3.43 -10.82
C ALA A 15 -10.07 -3.07 -12.18
N LYS A 16 -9.69 -1.94 -12.77
CA LYS A 16 -10.12 -1.54 -14.11
C LYS A 16 -9.57 -2.46 -15.20
N ALA A 17 -8.32 -2.90 -15.09
CA ALA A 17 -7.73 -3.90 -15.99
C ALA A 17 -8.48 -5.23 -15.90
N ALA A 18 -8.75 -5.71 -14.69
CA ALA A 18 -9.53 -6.94 -14.47
C ALA A 18 -10.94 -6.84 -15.10
N GLU A 19 -11.61 -5.70 -14.95
CA GLU A 19 -12.93 -5.46 -15.55
C GLU A 19 -12.87 -5.40 -17.06
N SER A 20 -11.92 -4.65 -17.63
CA SER A 20 -11.73 -4.54 -19.09
C SER A 20 -11.48 -5.90 -19.74
N ARG A 21 -10.72 -6.75 -19.06
CA ARG A 21 -10.38 -8.11 -19.50
C ARG A 21 -11.47 -9.13 -19.15
N LYS A 22 -12.53 -8.71 -18.46
CA LYS A 22 -13.62 -9.57 -17.98
C LYS A 22 -13.14 -10.74 -17.12
N LEU A 23 -12.13 -10.49 -16.28
CA LEU A 23 -11.62 -11.52 -15.38
C LEU A 23 -12.70 -11.91 -14.35
N PRO A 24 -12.78 -13.19 -13.97
CA PRO A 24 -13.78 -13.66 -13.00
C PRO A 24 -13.74 -12.96 -11.65
N VAL A 25 -12.59 -12.36 -11.28
CA VAL A 25 -12.42 -11.59 -10.03
C VAL A 25 -13.07 -10.21 -10.06
N ALA A 26 -13.35 -9.64 -11.23
CA ALA A 26 -13.83 -8.28 -11.33
C ALA A 26 -15.15 -8.04 -10.57
N PRO A 27 -16.17 -8.92 -10.66
CA PRO A 27 -17.38 -8.79 -9.84
C PRO A 27 -17.08 -8.86 -8.34
N LEU A 28 -16.18 -9.73 -7.91
CA LEU A 28 -15.77 -9.86 -6.52
C LEU A 28 -15.14 -8.56 -5.99
N ILE A 29 -14.23 -7.99 -6.75
CA ILE A 29 -13.57 -6.72 -6.40
C ILE A 29 -14.64 -5.60 -6.28
N ARG A 30 -15.58 -5.49 -7.22
CA ARG A 30 -16.65 -4.50 -7.15
C ARG A 30 -17.52 -4.67 -5.92
N ASN A 31 -17.94 -5.89 -5.63
CA ASN A 31 -18.84 -6.20 -4.51
C ASN A 31 -18.23 -5.85 -3.16
N HIS A 32 -16.90 -5.92 -3.06
CA HIS A 32 -16.16 -5.69 -1.83
C HIS A 32 -15.06 -4.64 -1.99
N PHE A 33 -15.34 -3.59 -2.76
CA PHE A 33 -14.35 -2.61 -3.19
C PHE A 33 -13.64 -1.92 -2.01
N SER A 34 -14.35 -1.60 -0.94
CA SER A 34 -13.76 -1.04 0.28
C SER A 34 -12.73 -1.97 0.92
N SER A 35 -13.03 -3.27 1.01
CA SER A 35 -12.07 -4.25 1.54
C SER A 35 -10.89 -4.45 0.61
N TYR A 36 -11.11 -4.45 -0.68
CA TYR A 36 -10.06 -4.49 -1.70
C TYR A 36 -9.09 -3.30 -1.55
N LEU A 37 -9.60 -2.07 -1.49
CA LEU A 37 -8.76 -0.89 -1.28
C LEU A 37 -8.05 -0.91 0.07
N ALA A 38 -8.71 -1.40 1.11
CA ALA A 38 -8.10 -1.55 2.43
C ALA A 38 -6.92 -2.53 2.41
N GLY A 39 -7.04 -3.64 1.68
CA GLY A 39 -5.93 -4.57 1.45
C GLY A 39 -4.74 -3.92 0.77
N ALA A 40 -5.00 -3.09 -0.23
CA ALA A 40 -3.96 -2.39 -0.98
C ALA A 40 -3.09 -1.47 -0.13
N TYR A 41 -3.61 -0.96 0.98
CA TYR A 41 -2.86 -0.04 1.83
C TYR A 41 -2.71 -0.49 3.28
N LEU A 42 -3.81 -0.81 3.96
CA LEU A 42 -3.78 -1.11 5.39
C LEU A 42 -3.03 -2.41 5.72
N GLY A 43 -2.95 -3.33 4.76
CA GLY A 43 -2.30 -4.61 4.92
C GLY A 43 -0.80 -4.56 5.15
N CYS A 44 -0.15 -3.52 4.69
CA CYS A 44 1.30 -3.49 4.61
C CYS A 44 1.94 -2.31 5.33
N ASP A 45 1.31 -1.15 5.35
CA ASP A 45 1.94 0.08 5.83
C ASP A 45 1.57 0.37 7.29
N VAL A 46 2.20 -0.35 8.20
CA VAL A 46 2.03 -0.13 9.64
C VAL A 46 2.81 1.11 10.06
N GLN A 47 2.15 2.25 10.11
CA GLN A 47 2.74 3.54 10.50
C GLN A 47 2.43 3.91 11.94
N THR A 48 3.10 3.27 12.87
CA THR A 48 2.84 3.43 14.30
C THR A 48 3.67 4.51 14.98
N VAL A 49 4.75 4.91 14.35
CA VAL A 49 5.73 5.85 14.92
C VAL A 49 5.18 7.27 15.15
N PRO A 50 4.18 7.78 14.38
CA PRO A 50 3.68 9.14 14.58
C PRO A 50 3.03 9.43 15.94
N ALA A 51 2.57 8.41 16.63
CA ALA A 51 2.02 8.55 18.00
C ALA A 51 3.06 8.27 19.09
N ALA A 52 4.33 8.11 18.74
CA ALA A 52 5.39 7.78 19.67
C ALA A 52 5.82 8.95 20.54
N VAL A 53 6.30 8.64 21.73
CA VAL A 53 6.80 9.58 22.73
C VAL A 53 8.26 9.29 23.00
N CYS A 54 9.07 10.34 23.08
CA CYS A 54 10.48 10.21 23.45
C CYS A 54 10.65 9.71 24.88
N VAL A 55 11.51 8.72 25.10
CA VAL A 55 11.78 8.15 26.44
C VAL A 55 12.39 9.19 27.37
N ASP A 56 13.29 10.02 26.85
CA ASP A 56 14.10 10.93 27.66
C ASP A 56 13.39 12.25 27.95
N THR A 57 12.63 12.77 26.98
CA THR A 57 12.05 14.11 27.08
C THR A 57 10.53 14.11 27.29
N GLY A 58 9.84 12.99 27.07
CA GLY A 58 8.38 12.93 27.04
C GLY A 58 7.75 13.65 25.86
N GLU A 59 8.56 14.12 24.90
CA GLU A 59 8.13 14.89 23.75
C GLU A 59 7.41 13.99 22.73
N SER A 60 6.26 14.44 22.24
CA SER A 60 5.54 13.69 21.20
C SER A 60 6.22 13.85 19.84
N LEU A 61 6.39 12.73 19.13
CA LEU A 61 6.93 12.77 17.79
C LEU A 61 6.01 13.50 16.79
N GLY A 62 4.74 13.58 17.10
CA GLY A 62 3.74 14.19 16.23
C GLY A 62 3.34 13.33 15.03
N TYR A 63 2.17 13.62 14.49
CA TYR A 63 1.66 12.91 13.32
C TYR A 63 2.43 13.31 12.06
N GLY A 64 2.94 12.33 11.34
CA GLY A 64 3.62 12.51 10.05
C GLY A 64 5.14 12.57 10.09
N SER A 65 5.77 12.51 11.26
CA SER A 65 7.22 12.35 11.36
C SER A 65 7.58 10.92 11.76
N GLN A 66 8.28 10.21 10.88
CA GLN A 66 8.94 8.94 11.21
C GLN A 66 10.42 9.25 11.45
N LYS A 67 10.85 9.25 12.69
CA LYS A 67 12.26 9.26 13.01
C LYS A 67 12.69 7.84 13.35
N MET A 68 13.27 7.15 12.39
CA MET A 68 14.10 5.97 12.64
C MET A 68 15.55 6.42 12.57
N GLU A 69 16.20 6.51 13.70
CA GLU A 69 17.63 6.81 13.76
C GLU A 69 18.42 5.52 13.63
N ARG A 70 19.39 5.51 12.73
CA ARG A 70 20.34 4.41 12.65
C ARG A 70 21.50 4.68 13.58
N SER A 71 21.86 3.70 14.40
CA SER A 71 23.06 3.78 15.20
C SER A 71 24.28 3.94 14.28
N PRO A 72 25.11 4.97 14.48
CA PRO A 72 26.35 5.11 13.73
C PRO A 72 27.37 4.00 14.03
N VAL A 73 27.18 3.27 15.14
CA VAL A 73 28.09 2.20 15.59
C VAL A 73 27.68 0.84 15.03
N THR A 74 26.39 0.51 15.08
CA THR A 74 25.89 -0.84 14.74
C THR A 74 25.18 -0.89 13.39
N GLY A 75 24.86 0.27 12.79
CA GLY A 75 24.00 0.36 11.61
C GLY A 75 22.53 -0.04 11.87
N GLY A 76 22.24 -0.55 13.08
CA GLY A 76 20.88 -0.94 13.47
C GLY A 76 20.01 0.26 13.79
N VAL A 77 18.69 0.05 13.75
CA VAL A 77 17.72 1.09 14.12
C VAL A 77 17.78 1.26 15.65
N VAL A 78 18.18 2.46 16.09
CA VAL A 78 18.13 2.88 17.48
C VAL A 78 17.15 4.03 17.57
N THR A 79 16.23 3.94 18.49
CA THR A 79 15.28 5.02 18.73
C THR A 79 14.99 5.17 20.21
N SER A 80 14.97 6.42 20.66
CA SER A 80 14.50 6.80 22.00
C SER A 80 12.97 6.95 22.07
N TRP A 81 12.28 6.78 20.95
CA TRP A 81 10.84 6.94 20.87
C TRP A 81 10.13 5.61 21.10
N PHE A 82 8.98 5.64 21.75
CA PHE A 82 8.12 4.48 21.97
C PHE A 82 6.65 4.83 21.74
N LEU A 83 5.87 3.83 21.34
CA LEU A 83 4.41 3.93 21.29
C LEU A 83 3.84 3.47 22.63
N PRO A 84 3.13 4.34 23.38
CA PRO A 84 2.45 3.92 24.60
C PRO A 84 1.20 3.12 24.24
N ILE A 85 1.13 1.86 24.72
CA ILE A 85 -0.03 1.00 24.52
C ILE A 85 -0.41 0.41 25.88
N GLY A 86 -1.46 0.95 26.50
CA GLY A 86 -1.77 0.64 27.90
C GLY A 86 -0.58 0.96 28.79
N ASP A 87 -0.17 0.00 29.62
CA ASP A 87 0.99 0.14 30.51
C ASP A 87 2.33 -0.23 29.85
N ARG A 88 2.32 -0.62 28.58
CA ARG A 88 3.53 -1.02 27.85
C ARG A 88 4.10 0.11 27.01
N LYS A 89 5.42 0.12 26.91
CA LYS A 89 6.20 0.90 25.94
C LYS A 89 6.62 -0.02 24.83
N VAL A 90 6.14 0.24 23.60
CA VAL A 90 6.46 -0.54 22.39
C VAL A 90 7.39 0.28 21.53
N PHE A 91 8.58 -0.23 21.25
CA PHE A 91 9.57 0.50 20.46
C PHE A 91 9.40 0.26 18.96
N PRO A 92 9.69 1.25 18.12
CA PRO A 92 9.57 1.13 16.66
C PRO A 92 10.31 -0.08 16.07
N ARG A 93 11.45 -0.47 16.67
CA ARG A 93 12.18 -1.67 16.26
C ARG A 93 11.34 -2.94 16.45
N GLU A 94 10.69 -3.07 17.60
CA GLU A 94 9.82 -4.22 17.92
C GLU A 94 8.67 -4.32 16.90
N ILE A 95 8.06 -3.19 16.55
CA ILE A 95 7.01 -3.11 15.55
C ILE A 95 7.55 -3.49 14.16
N HIS A 96 8.68 -2.92 13.77
CA HIS A 96 9.30 -3.17 12.49
C HIS A 96 9.69 -4.65 12.32
N GLU A 97 10.35 -5.24 13.31
CA GLU A 97 10.75 -6.64 13.30
C GLU A 97 9.54 -7.58 13.28
N THR A 98 8.44 -7.20 13.95
CA THR A 98 7.25 -8.05 14.04
C THR A 98 6.36 -7.95 12.80
N PHE A 99 6.20 -6.76 12.21
CA PHE A 99 5.15 -6.52 11.21
C PHE A 99 5.66 -6.15 9.83
N TYR A 100 6.68 -5.32 9.73
CA TYR A 100 7.11 -4.79 8.43
C TYR A 100 7.60 -5.90 7.49
N GLY A 101 8.48 -6.76 7.96
CA GLY A 101 8.98 -7.89 7.17
C GLY A 101 7.87 -8.86 6.73
N ARG A 102 6.83 -9.02 7.56
CA ARG A 102 5.71 -9.91 7.26
C ARG A 102 4.68 -9.32 6.31
N SER A 103 4.60 -8.02 6.23
CA SER A 103 3.66 -7.33 5.35
C SER A 103 4.25 -6.98 3.99
N HIS A 104 5.59 -7.00 3.86
CA HIS A 104 6.31 -6.69 2.64
C HIS A 104 7.17 -7.87 2.20
N LEU A 105 6.78 -8.52 1.13
CA LEU A 105 7.63 -9.52 0.47
C LEU A 105 8.69 -8.83 -0.38
N ILE A 106 9.92 -9.33 -0.31
CA ILE A 106 11.01 -8.87 -1.15
C ILE A 106 11.05 -9.75 -2.39
N LEU A 107 10.71 -9.18 -3.54
CA LEU A 107 10.62 -9.90 -4.81
C LEU A 107 11.96 -9.95 -5.54
N GLY A 108 12.22 -11.07 -6.21
CA GLY A 108 13.50 -11.40 -6.83
C GLY A 108 13.96 -10.47 -7.95
N TRP A 109 13.10 -9.61 -8.46
CA TRP A 109 13.47 -8.58 -9.43
C TRP A 109 14.01 -7.27 -8.81
N ALA A 110 13.98 -7.12 -7.50
CA ALA A 110 14.57 -5.98 -6.82
C ALA A 110 16.10 -6.08 -6.81
N LYS A 111 16.79 -5.04 -7.30
CA LYS A 111 18.26 -5.03 -7.41
C LYS A 111 18.99 -5.09 -6.08
N GLU A 112 18.41 -4.45 -5.06
CA GLU A 112 19.15 -4.14 -3.82
C GLU A 112 19.11 -5.28 -2.80
N ALA A 113 18.29 -6.30 -3.00
CA ALA A 113 18.06 -7.35 -2.01
C ALA A 113 18.11 -8.76 -2.61
N ARG A 114 19.07 -9.03 -3.48
CA ARG A 114 19.14 -10.27 -4.28
C ARG A 114 19.22 -11.54 -3.45
N ASP A 115 19.91 -11.50 -2.34
CA ASP A 115 20.11 -12.69 -1.48
C ASP A 115 18.91 -12.94 -0.54
N GLU A 116 18.05 -11.93 -0.38
CA GLU A 116 16.87 -11.97 0.50
C GLU A 116 15.55 -11.97 -0.27
N THR A 117 15.61 -12.08 -1.60
CA THR A 117 14.42 -12.00 -2.45
C THR A 117 13.80 -13.37 -2.70
N ILE A 118 12.48 -13.38 -2.86
CA ILE A 118 11.75 -14.52 -3.38
C ILE A 118 11.54 -14.37 -4.89
N SER A 119 11.42 -15.49 -5.59
CA SER A 119 11.07 -15.48 -7.00
C SER A 119 9.60 -15.08 -7.20
N TRP A 120 9.28 -14.62 -8.40
CA TRP A 120 7.89 -14.35 -8.78
C TRP A 120 6.99 -15.59 -8.64
N GLY A 121 7.50 -16.76 -8.99
CA GLY A 121 6.79 -18.02 -8.82
C GLY A 121 6.46 -18.33 -7.37
N GLU A 122 7.46 -18.23 -6.48
CA GLU A 122 7.26 -18.43 -5.03
C GLU A 122 6.24 -17.44 -4.45
N TYR A 123 6.26 -16.19 -4.92
CA TYR A 123 5.28 -15.20 -4.51
C TYR A 123 3.85 -15.57 -4.96
N LEU A 124 3.69 -15.99 -6.21
CA LEU A 124 2.37 -16.40 -6.73
C LEU A 124 1.83 -17.63 -6.03
N ASP A 125 2.69 -18.61 -5.72
CA ASP A 125 2.31 -19.81 -4.94
C ASP A 125 1.85 -19.40 -3.54
N PHE A 126 2.60 -18.56 -2.87
CA PHE A 126 2.23 -18.02 -1.56
C PHE A 126 0.92 -17.21 -1.62
N ALA A 127 0.76 -16.33 -2.59
CA ALA A 127 -0.47 -15.55 -2.75
C ALA A 127 -1.69 -16.41 -3.03
N ALA A 128 -1.51 -17.50 -3.78
CA ALA A 128 -2.55 -18.49 -4.04
C ALA A 128 -2.95 -19.24 -2.77
N ASP A 129 -1.98 -19.69 -1.96
CA ASP A 129 -2.25 -20.35 -0.67
C ASP A 129 -3.00 -19.40 0.27
N VAL A 130 -2.58 -18.14 0.35
CA VAL A 130 -3.26 -17.13 1.17
C VAL A 130 -4.68 -16.87 0.67
N ALA A 131 -4.90 -16.82 -0.64
CA ALA A 131 -6.23 -16.66 -1.21
C ALA A 131 -7.14 -17.87 -0.89
N GLY A 132 -6.63 -19.08 -1.00
CA GLY A 132 -7.34 -20.30 -0.61
C GLY A 132 -7.71 -20.29 0.88
N ASP A 133 -6.77 -19.99 1.76
CA ASP A 133 -7.02 -19.85 3.19
C ASP A 133 -8.07 -18.77 3.51
N ALA A 134 -8.05 -17.66 2.80
CA ALA A 134 -9.04 -16.59 3.01
C ALA A 134 -10.46 -17.07 2.71
N VAL A 135 -10.63 -17.85 1.68
CA VAL A 135 -11.92 -18.47 1.32
C VAL A 135 -12.34 -19.49 2.36
N GLU A 136 -11.44 -20.37 2.78
CA GLU A 136 -11.73 -21.43 3.74
C GLU A 136 -12.10 -20.89 5.13
N LEU A 137 -11.33 -19.92 5.64
CA LEU A 137 -11.46 -19.46 7.02
C LEU A 137 -12.53 -18.39 7.22
N PHE A 138 -12.73 -17.54 6.24
CA PHE A 138 -13.69 -16.44 6.34
C PHE A 138 -15.01 -16.74 5.62
N GLY A 139 -15.13 -17.96 5.10
CA GLY A 139 -16.29 -18.47 4.41
C GLY A 139 -16.54 -17.79 3.07
N PRO A 140 -17.72 -17.97 2.47
CA PRO A 140 -18.09 -17.32 1.22
C PRO A 140 -18.14 -15.80 1.34
N GLY A 141 -17.66 -15.28 2.44
CA GLY A 141 -17.41 -13.87 2.68
C GLY A 141 -16.29 -13.37 1.77
N HIS A 142 -16.62 -13.12 0.56
CA HIS A 142 -15.85 -12.56 -0.53
C HIS A 142 -14.99 -11.37 -0.11
N ARG A 143 -15.30 -10.75 1.03
CA ARG A 143 -14.57 -9.63 1.61
C ARG A 143 -13.11 -9.96 1.91
N ALA A 144 -12.84 -11.13 2.47
CA ALA A 144 -11.48 -11.54 2.80
C ALA A 144 -10.66 -11.80 1.53
N LEU A 145 -11.26 -12.44 0.52
CA LEU A 145 -10.59 -12.64 -0.76
C LEU A 145 -10.36 -11.31 -1.49
N ALA A 146 -11.33 -10.40 -1.49
CA ALA A 146 -11.14 -9.06 -2.06
C ALA A 146 -10.01 -8.31 -1.34
N TYR A 147 -9.92 -8.41 -0.02
CA TYR A 147 -8.80 -7.86 0.73
C TYR A 147 -7.45 -8.48 0.31
N THR A 148 -7.40 -9.80 0.07
CA THR A 148 -6.22 -10.49 -0.43
C THR A 148 -5.77 -9.93 -1.78
N LEU A 149 -6.68 -9.79 -2.70
CA LEU A 149 -6.39 -9.23 -4.01
C LEU A 149 -5.86 -7.80 -3.88
N GLY A 150 -6.44 -7.00 -2.97
CA GLY A 150 -5.93 -5.69 -2.62
C GLY A 150 -4.50 -5.72 -2.07
N TRP A 151 -4.21 -6.61 -1.12
CA TRP A 151 -2.86 -6.82 -0.61
C TRP A 151 -1.87 -7.21 -1.71
N MET A 152 -2.26 -8.05 -2.64
CA MET A 152 -1.43 -8.37 -3.81
C MET A 152 -1.08 -7.13 -4.63
N THR A 153 -1.99 -6.17 -4.76
CA THR A 153 -1.67 -4.90 -5.47
C THR A 153 -0.59 -4.10 -4.76
N HIS A 154 -0.57 -4.12 -3.43
CA HIS A 154 0.47 -3.47 -2.65
C HIS A 154 1.84 -4.11 -2.90
N VAL A 155 1.93 -5.41 -2.71
CA VAL A 155 3.20 -6.15 -2.85
C VAL A 155 3.75 -6.05 -4.27
N ASN A 156 2.89 -6.23 -5.27
CA ASN A 156 3.26 -6.08 -6.67
C ASN A 156 3.71 -4.65 -7.00
N GLY A 157 2.95 -3.65 -6.55
CA GLY A 157 3.30 -2.25 -6.75
C GLY A 157 4.66 -1.89 -6.16
N ASP A 158 4.95 -2.33 -4.93
CA ASP A 158 6.25 -2.13 -4.29
C ASP A 158 7.39 -2.85 -5.04
N GLY A 159 7.15 -4.07 -5.49
CA GLY A 159 8.11 -4.81 -6.31
C GLY A 159 8.38 -4.12 -7.65
N LEU A 160 7.35 -3.69 -8.35
CA LEU A 160 7.47 -3.06 -9.66
C LEU A 160 8.15 -1.68 -9.60
N ILE A 161 7.96 -0.90 -8.52
CA ILE A 161 8.67 0.37 -8.32
C ILE A 161 10.18 0.16 -8.24
N LYS A 162 10.62 -0.94 -7.64
CA LYS A 162 12.03 -1.32 -7.53
C LYS A 162 12.50 -2.17 -8.70
N SER A 163 11.58 -2.53 -9.59
CA SER A 163 11.83 -3.38 -10.74
C SER A 163 12.74 -2.69 -11.75
N VAL A 164 13.48 -3.52 -12.45
CA VAL A 164 14.27 -3.15 -13.65
C VAL A 164 13.62 -3.72 -14.91
N LEU A 165 12.32 -4.03 -14.87
CA LEU A 165 11.60 -4.49 -16.06
C LEU A 165 11.60 -3.38 -17.12
N ASP A 166 11.92 -3.75 -18.35
CA ASP A 166 11.88 -2.84 -19.47
C ASP A 166 10.46 -2.28 -19.67
N GLY A 167 10.38 -1.00 -19.90
CA GLY A 167 9.12 -0.29 -20.10
C GLY A 167 8.40 0.16 -18.84
N ILE A 168 8.82 -0.29 -17.65
CA ILE A 168 8.26 0.17 -16.38
C ILE A 168 9.29 1.06 -15.67
N ASN A 169 9.10 2.36 -15.76
CA ASN A 169 9.95 3.33 -15.06
C ASN A 169 9.10 4.24 -14.18
N LEU A 170 9.08 3.93 -12.89
CA LEU A 170 8.45 4.78 -11.87
C LEU A 170 9.46 5.70 -11.17
N ASN A 171 10.73 5.68 -11.59
CA ASN A 171 11.79 6.52 -11.07
C ASN A 171 11.94 7.76 -11.96
N LEU A 172 11.33 8.85 -11.56
CA LEU A 172 11.03 9.98 -12.43
C LEU A 172 12.18 10.98 -12.59
N LEU A 173 13.08 11.07 -11.61
CA LEU A 173 14.08 12.14 -11.57
C LEU A 173 15.48 11.69 -11.95
N ASP A 174 15.95 10.58 -11.42
CA ASP A 174 17.35 10.15 -11.50
C ASP A 174 17.52 8.68 -11.94
N GLY A 175 16.49 8.08 -12.50
CA GLY A 175 16.54 6.70 -13.01
C GLY A 175 16.70 5.63 -11.91
N THR A 176 16.75 6.05 -10.65
CA THR A 176 16.80 5.18 -9.47
C THR A 176 15.73 5.61 -8.48
N TYR A 177 15.26 4.66 -7.66
CA TYR A 177 14.28 5.00 -6.64
C TYR A 177 14.92 5.81 -5.51
N THR A 178 14.53 7.06 -5.40
CA THR A 178 14.95 7.96 -4.33
C THR A 178 13.76 8.63 -3.65
N ALA A 179 13.97 9.15 -2.44
CA ALA A 179 12.92 9.88 -1.71
C ALA A 179 12.38 11.10 -2.47
N LYS A 180 13.16 11.66 -3.40
CA LYS A 180 12.78 12.80 -4.25
C LYS A 180 11.67 12.45 -5.24
N ASN A 181 11.61 11.20 -5.68
CA ASN A 181 10.58 10.75 -6.62
C ASN A 181 9.18 10.73 -6.01
N ARG A 182 9.07 10.48 -4.70
CA ARG A 182 7.79 10.29 -4.03
C ARG A 182 6.82 11.48 -4.17
N PRO A 183 7.22 12.74 -3.89
CA PRO A 183 6.33 13.89 -4.09
C PRO A 183 5.86 14.03 -5.55
N VAL A 184 6.75 13.76 -6.52
CA VAL A 184 6.40 13.83 -7.94
C VAL A 184 5.36 12.76 -8.28
N GLN A 185 5.60 11.51 -7.87
CA GLN A 185 4.65 10.41 -8.07
C GLN A 185 3.30 10.72 -7.41
N ASP A 186 3.29 11.11 -6.12
CA ASP A 186 2.07 11.37 -5.38
C ASP A 186 1.27 12.54 -5.97
N LEU A 187 1.92 13.66 -6.31
CA LEU A 187 1.26 14.83 -6.89
C LEU A 187 0.68 14.55 -8.28
N VAL A 188 1.44 13.87 -9.15
CA VAL A 188 0.98 13.53 -10.49
C VAL A 188 -0.13 12.48 -10.43
N THR A 189 0.02 11.44 -9.61
CA THR A 189 -1.01 10.43 -9.43
C THR A 189 -2.29 11.02 -8.86
N PHE A 190 -2.20 11.89 -7.86
CA PHE A 190 -3.36 12.51 -7.23
C PHE A 190 -4.12 13.44 -8.17
N ASN A 191 -3.40 14.35 -8.85
CA ASN A 191 -4.04 15.41 -9.63
C ASN A 191 -4.32 15.01 -11.09
N GLU A 192 -3.34 14.42 -11.78
CA GLU A 192 -3.49 14.10 -13.20
C GLU A 192 -4.22 12.78 -13.41
N ILE A 193 -3.76 11.72 -12.76
CA ILE A 193 -4.37 10.41 -12.95
C ILE A 193 -5.67 10.29 -12.14
N GLY A 194 -5.61 10.53 -10.82
CA GLY A 194 -6.76 10.33 -9.95
C GLY A 194 -7.90 11.29 -10.24
N LYS A 195 -7.65 12.61 -10.16
CA LYS A 195 -8.73 13.59 -10.34
C LYS A 195 -9.14 13.79 -11.80
N LYS A 196 -8.17 13.94 -12.72
CA LYS A 196 -8.53 14.33 -14.10
C LYS A 196 -8.90 13.14 -15.00
N GLU A 197 -8.21 11.99 -14.86
CA GLU A 197 -8.46 10.85 -15.74
C GLU A 197 -9.47 9.85 -15.16
N LEU A 198 -9.35 9.58 -13.85
CA LEU A 198 -10.18 8.59 -13.16
C LEU A 198 -11.35 9.23 -12.41
N ASP A 199 -11.40 10.54 -12.32
CA ASP A 199 -12.42 11.34 -11.63
C ASP A 199 -12.64 10.93 -10.16
N LEU A 200 -11.54 10.61 -9.45
CA LEU A 200 -11.60 10.06 -8.09
C LEU A 200 -11.92 11.12 -7.04
N ASN A 201 -12.83 10.80 -6.15
CA ASN A 201 -13.05 11.54 -4.91
C ASN A 201 -12.12 11.03 -3.80
N TRP A 202 -10.92 11.59 -3.74
CA TRP A 202 -9.89 11.17 -2.77
C TRP A 202 -10.34 11.27 -1.33
N SER A 203 -11.18 12.26 -0.96
CA SER A 203 -11.67 12.38 0.41
C SER A 203 -12.52 11.17 0.79
N VAL A 204 -13.44 10.78 -0.07
CA VAL A 204 -14.31 9.63 0.18
C VAL A 204 -13.49 8.34 0.23
N ILE A 205 -12.54 8.15 -0.69
CA ILE A 205 -11.69 6.96 -0.72
C ILE A 205 -10.86 6.85 0.56
N LEU A 206 -10.22 7.93 0.98
CA LEU A 206 -9.37 7.92 2.17
C LEU A 206 -10.18 7.76 3.46
N ASP A 207 -11.37 8.31 3.53
CA ASP A 207 -12.28 8.11 4.67
C ASP A 207 -12.80 6.68 4.74
N ASP A 208 -13.13 6.09 3.60
CA ASP A 208 -13.53 4.69 3.50
C ASP A 208 -12.39 3.76 3.98
N LEU A 209 -11.16 4.00 3.54
CA LEU A 209 -9.98 3.27 4.01
C LEU A 209 -9.78 3.37 5.52
N ALA A 210 -10.06 4.52 6.12
CA ALA A 210 -9.91 4.73 7.57
C ALA A 210 -10.98 4.03 8.40
N THR A 211 -12.09 3.61 7.80
CA THR A 211 -13.26 3.04 8.51
C THR A 211 -13.53 1.58 8.19
N THR A 212 -12.97 1.03 7.12
CA THR A 212 -13.21 -0.36 6.71
C THR A 212 -12.63 -1.36 7.73
N PRO A 213 -13.45 -2.26 8.31
CA PRO A 213 -13.00 -3.22 9.32
C PRO A 213 -12.36 -4.45 8.67
N VAL A 214 -11.03 -4.58 8.81
CA VAL A 214 -10.24 -5.66 8.19
C VAL A 214 -9.23 -6.30 9.15
N GLU A 215 -9.32 -6.00 10.45
CA GLU A 215 -8.33 -6.42 11.45
C GLU A 215 -8.15 -7.95 11.49
N ASP A 216 -9.22 -8.71 11.47
CA ASP A 216 -9.13 -10.17 11.53
C ASP A 216 -8.51 -10.77 10.27
N VAL A 217 -8.82 -10.20 9.10
CA VAL A 217 -8.19 -10.58 7.84
C VAL A 217 -6.69 -10.26 7.90
N GLN A 218 -6.32 -9.07 8.38
CA GLN A 218 -4.94 -8.66 8.53
C GLN A 218 -4.16 -9.56 9.49
N LEU A 219 -4.74 -9.91 10.63
CA LEU A 219 -4.16 -10.84 11.58
C LEU A 219 -3.93 -12.21 10.96
N HIS A 220 -4.89 -12.71 10.19
CA HIS A 220 -4.76 -13.98 9.48
C HIS A 220 -3.56 -13.95 8.53
N TYR A 221 -3.44 -12.89 7.71
CA TYR A 221 -2.29 -12.74 6.81
C TYR A 221 -0.96 -12.81 7.54
N MET A 222 -0.86 -12.15 8.66
CA MET A 222 0.38 -12.15 9.44
C MET A 222 0.67 -13.49 10.11
N ARG A 223 -0.34 -14.34 10.31
CA ARG A 223 -0.20 -15.72 10.81
C ARG A 223 0.17 -16.72 9.74
N CYS A 224 -0.26 -16.52 8.51
CA CYS A 224 0.01 -17.42 7.38
C CYS A 224 1.49 -17.50 7.01
N TYR A 225 2.32 -16.64 7.55
CA TYR A 225 3.77 -16.69 7.39
C TYR A 225 4.43 -17.62 8.38
N PRO A 226 5.33 -18.39 7.98
CA PRO A 226 5.73 -18.93 6.70
C PRO A 226 5.42 -20.41 6.66
N ARG A 227 4.60 -20.84 5.73
CA ARG A 227 4.32 -22.27 5.66
C ARG A 227 5.43 -23.08 5.01
N GLN A 228 6.28 -22.47 4.15
CA GLN A 228 7.29 -23.25 3.41
C GLN A 228 8.54 -22.48 3.00
N GLY A 229 9.69 -23.17 3.01
CA GLY A 229 10.90 -22.84 2.28
C GLY A 229 11.60 -21.52 2.62
N ARG A 230 12.05 -20.83 1.60
CA ARG A 230 12.78 -19.55 1.70
C ARG A 230 11.98 -18.44 2.40
N LEU A 231 10.67 -18.41 2.21
CA LEU A 231 9.78 -17.48 2.90
C LEU A 231 9.91 -17.57 4.43
N GLY A 232 10.08 -18.79 4.95
CA GLY A 232 10.28 -19.02 6.37
C GLY A 232 11.56 -18.45 6.95
N ALA A 233 12.60 -18.29 6.15
CA ALA A 233 13.90 -17.78 6.60
C ALA A 233 13.90 -16.26 6.83
N HIS A 234 13.02 -15.52 6.14
CA HIS A 234 12.98 -14.06 6.19
C HIS A 234 12.10 -13.50 7.31
N PHE A 235 11.34 -14.35 8.01
CA PHE A 235 10.38 -13.91 9.02
C PHE A 235 10.73 -14.45 10.40
N PRO A 236 10.50 -13.66 11.47
CA PRO A 236 10.73 -14.11 12.84
C PRO A 236 10.00 -15.43 13.11
N LYS A 237 10.69 -16.36 13.74
CA LYS A 237 10.14 -17.68 14.06
C LYS A 237 8.93 -17.56 14.99
N GLY A 238 7.84 -18.17 14.57
CA GLY A 238 6.68 -18.41 15.39
C GLY A 238 5.80 -17.18 15.63
N TRP A 239 4.49 -17.41 15.61
CA TRP A 239 3.50 -16.48 16.11
C TRP A 239 3.20 -16.83 17.56
N VAL A 240 3.34 -15.86 18.46
CA VAL A 240 3.00 -16.05 19.86
C VAL A 240 1.80 -15.17 20.25
N PRO A 241 0.96 -15.56 21.24
CA PRO A 241 -0.22 -14.80 21.63
C PRO A 241 0.04 -13.34 21.96
N ASP A 242 1.20 -13.06 22.58
CA ASP A 242 1.61 -11.68 22.90
C ASP A 242 1.79 -10.81 21.64
N GLN A 243 2.26 -11.40 20.56
CA GLN A 243 2.40 -10.68 19.28
C GLN A 243 1.04 -10.37 18.66
N GLU A 244 0.04 -11.24 18.85
CA GLU A 244 -1.31 -10.97 18.38
C GLU A 244 -1.93 -9.77 19.10
N TRP A 245 -1.81 -9.71 20.42
CA TRP A 245 -2.27 -8.56 21.17
C TRP A 245 -1.57 -7.27 20.72
N LEU A 246 -0.27 -7.32 20.55
CA LEU A 246 0.52 -6.19 20.07
C LEU A 246 0.05 -5.75 18.69
N LEU A 247 -0.18 -6.68 17.77
CA LEU A 247 -0.65 -6.37 16.41
C LEU A 247 -2.02 -5.70 16.43
N ARG A 248 -2.98 -6.22 17.23
CA ARG A 248 -4.32 -5.60 17.36
C ARG A 248 -4.22 -4.16 17.86
N ALA A 249 -3.38 -3.92 18.87
CA ALA A 249 -3.17 -2.58 19.42
C ALA A 249 -2.52 -1.63 18.40
N VAL A 250 -1.53 -2.11 17.67
CA VAL A 250 -0.84 -1.36 16.61
C VAL A 250 -1.80 -1.03 15.46
N LEU A 251 -2.64 -1.96 15.04
CA LEU A 251 -3.65 -1.72 14.00
C LEU A 251 -4.69 -0.68 14.43
N ALA A 252 -5.12 -0.72 15.69
CA ALA A 252 -6.05 0.26 16.23
C ALA A 252 -5.45 1.68 16.24
N GLU A 253 -4.18 1.82 16.66
CA GLU A 253 -3.46 3.11 16.61
C GLU A 253 -3.23 3.59 15.18
N ASN A 254 -2.91 2.68 14.25
CA ASN A 254 -2.78 3.02 12.83
C ASN A 254 -4.07 3.63 12.27
N ARG A 255 -5.23 3.05 12.59
CA ARG A 255 -6.52 3.57 12.13
C ARG A 255 -6.81 4.94 12.70
N ARG A 256 -6.53 5.15 13.99
CA ARG A 256 -6.68 6.46 14.62
C ARG A 256 -5.78 7.50 13.93
N TYR A 257 -4.55 7.15 13.65
CA TYR A 257 -3.61 8.00 12.95
C TYR A 257 -4.04 8.26 11.50
N GLN A 258 -4.54 7.24 10.81
CA GLN A 258 -4.98 7.34 9.42
C GLN A 258 -6.04 8.42 9.23
N ARG A 259 -7.02 8.52 10.13
CA ARG A 259 -8.05 9.56 10.08
C ARG A 259 -7.46 10.97 10.13
N ILE A 260 -6.47 11.18 10.98
CA ILE A 260 -5.81 12.50 11.11
C ILE A 260 -4.93 12.79 9.89
N ARG A 261 -4.24 11.78 9.38
CA ARG A 261 -3.33 11.91 8.25
C ARG A 261 -4.06 12.20 6.94
N ASN A 262 -5.25 11.63 6.73
CA ASN A 262 -5.97 11.76 5.47
C ASN A 262 -6.26 13.20 5.08
N SER A 263 -6.75 13.99 6.01
CA SER A 263 -7.00 15.42 5.76
C SER A 263 -5.73 16.20 5.43
N ARG A 264 -4.61 15.87 6.08
CA ARG A 264 -3.31 16.48 5.79
C ARG A 264 -2.78 16.08 4.40
N ILE A 265 -2.88 14.83 4.03
CA ILE A 265 -2.47 14.34 2.70
C ILE A 265 -3.24 15.08 1.60
N ILE A 266 -4.55 15.16 1.71
CA ILE A 266 -5.39 15.87 0.74
C ILE A 266 -4.98 17.33 0.64
N SER A 267 -4.78 18.00 1.79
CA SER A 267 -4.36 19.39 1.81
C SER A 267 -3.00 19.62 1.15
N GLN A 268 -2.02 18.74 1.39
CA GLN A 268 -0.67 18.85 0.82
C GLN A 268 -0.65 18.57 -0.69
N LEU A 269 -1.48 17.63 -1.16
CA LEU A 269 -1.53 17.26 -2.59
C LEU A 269 -2.48 18.12 -3.41
N THR A 270 -3.33 18.94 -2.76
CA THR A 270 -4.20 19.88 -3.45
C THR A 270 -3.39 21.07 -3.93
N LEU A 271 -3.40 21.28 -5.25
CA LEU A 271 -2.74 22.42 -5.87
C LEU A 271 -3.45 23.72 -5.53
N LYS A 272 -2.68 24.76 -5.30
CA LYS A 272 -3.19 26.12 -4.99
C LYS A 272 -2.95 27.05 -6.19
N PRO A 273 -3.87 27.98 -6.46
CA PRO A 273 -3.60 29.03 -7.42
C PRO A 273 -2.44 29.90 -6.94
N GLY A 274 -1.42 30.04 -7.76
CA GLY A 274 -0.31 30.94 -7.51
C GLY A 274 -0.39 32.23 -8.36
N PRO A 275 0.63 33.07 -8.33
CA PRO A 275 0.71 34.25 -9.16
C PRO A 275 0.55 33.91 -10.64
N ASN A 276 -0.19 34.76 -11.37
CA ASN A 276 -0.45 34.58 -12.80
C ASN A 276 -1.20 33.29 -13.20
N GLY A 277 -1.95 32.68 -12.27
CA GLY A 277 -2.71 31.46 -12.53
C GLY A 277 -1.88 30.18 -12.61
N VAL A 278 -0.60 30.23 -12.29
CA VAL A 278 0.26 29.06 -12.23
C VAL A 278 -0.08 28.24 -10.99
N LEU A 279 -0.36 26.95 -11.18
CA LEU A 279 -0.63 26.03 -10.06
C LEU A 279 0.63 25.78 -9.23
N GLN A 280 0.49 25.86 -7.93
CA GLN A 280 1.57 25.64 -6.96
C GLN A 280 1.28 24.40 -6.12
N CYS A 281 2.29 23.56 -5.94
CA CYS A 281 2.28 22.49 -4.97
C CYS A 281 2.70 22.97 -3.58
N ASP A 282 2.50 22.12 -2.58
CA ASP A 282 2.97 22.37 -1.22
C ASP A 282 4.49 22.57 -1.19
N GLU A 283 4.94 23.55 -0.42
CA GLU A 283 6.36 23.95 -0.35
C GLU A 283 7.26 22.83 0.22
N GLU A 284 6.77 22.07 1.20
CA GLU A 284 7.49 20.94 1.78
C GLU A 284 7.71 19.84 0.73
N LEU A 285 6.67 19.54 -0.07
CA LEU A 285 6.77 18.57 -1.15
C LEU A 285 7.74 19.02 -2.25
N SER A 286 7.69 20.29 -2.64
CA SER A 286 8.65 20.87 -3.58
C SER A 286 10.08 20.73 -3.06
N LYS A 287 10.32 21.06 -1.79
CA LYS A 287 11.65 20.93 -1.16
C LYS A 287 12.17 19.49 -1.16
N ILE A 288 11.32 18.51 -0.84
CA ILE A 288 11.69 17.08 -0.90
C ILE A 288 12.03 16.66 -2.33
N ALA A 289 11.30 17.18 -3.32
CA ALA A 289 11.55 16.92 -4.75
C ALA A 289 12.77 17.68 -5.31
N GLY A 290 13.58 18.31 -4.46
CA GLY A 290 14.77 19.06 -4.88
C GLY A 290 14.49 20.49 -5.34
N GLY A 291 13.39 21.08 -4.92
CA GLY A 291 12.98 22.45 -5.26
C GLY A 291 12.14 22.57 -6.54
N LEU A 292 11.73 21.44 -7.12
CA LEU A 292 10.91 21.44 -8.34
C LEU A 292 9.53 22.06 -8.06
N ASN A 293 9.07 22.92 -8.95
CA ASN A 293 7.68 23.35 -8.99
C ASN A 293 6.80 22.31 -9.67
N TYR A 294 5.48 22.45 -9.59
CA TYR A 294 4.54 21.45 -10.11
C TYR A 294 4.69 21.22 -11.63
N ARG A 295 4.96 22.25 -12.40
CA ARG A 295 5.16 22.13 -13.85
C ARG A 295 6.41 21.30 -14.18
N GLU A 296 7.51 21.55 -13.49
CA GLU A 296 8.75 20.77 -13.64
C GLU A 296 8.54 19.30 -13.24
N MET A 297 7.71 19.04 -12.22
CA MET A 297 7.33 17.67 -11.82
C MET A 297 6.52 16.97 -12.90
N LEU A 298 5.59 17.68 -13.57
CA LEU A 298 4.85 17.14 -14.71
C LEU A 298 5.76 16.84 -15.89
N GLU A 299 6.64 17.74 -16.24
CA GLU A 299 7.61 17.54 -17.33
C GLU A 299 8.53 16.33 -17.05
N ALA A 300 8.95 16.12 -15.80
CA ALA A 300 9.68 14.94 -15.39
C ALA A 300 8.88 13.65 -15.53
N ALA A 301 7.61 13.67 -15.13
CA ALA A 301 6.71 12.53 -15.25
C ALA A 301 6.42 12.18 -16.72
N GLU A 302 6.20 13.18 -17.59
CA GLU A 302 6.02 12.99 -19.02
C GLU A 302 7.26 12.41 -19.67
N LYS A 303 8.44 12.94 -19.37
CA LYS A 303 9.72 12.44 -19.87
C LYS A 303 9.96 10.98 -19.48
N ALA A 304 9.54 10.58 -18.29
CA ALA A 304 9.66 9.20 -17.80
C ALA A 304 8.52 8.29 -18.29
N ASN A 305 7.57 8.79 -19.06
CA ASN A 305 6.36 8.07 -19.48
C ASN A 305 5.58 7.46 -18.28
N PHE A 306 5.54 8.19 -17.18
CA PHE A 306 5.03 7.71 -15.89
C PHE A 306 3.57 7.25 -15.96
N ARG A 307 2.74 7.98 -16.69
CA ARG A 307 1.32 7.61 -16.90
C ARG A 307 1.20 6.21 -17.50
N HIS A 308 1.94 5.94 -18.57
CA HIS A 308 1.92 4.64 -19.23
C HIS A 308 2.41 3.53 -18.29
N ALA A 309 3.50 3.81 -17.55
CA ALA A 309 4.02 2.87 -16.57
C ALA A 309 3.00 2.50 -15.48
N LEU A 310 2.21 3.47 -14.99
CA LEU A 310 1.14 3.20 -14.02
C LEU A 310 0.06 2.27 -14.58
N TRP A 311 -0.38 2.50 -15.82
CA TRP A 311 -1.35 1.62 -16.48
C TRP A 311 -0.81 0.21 -16.69
N GLN A 312 0.47 0.09 -17.08
CA GLN A 312 1.14 -1.22 -17.20
C GLN A 312 1.21 -1.95 -15.86
N VAL A 313 1.46 -1.25 -14.76
CA VAL A 313 1.41 -1.85 -13.41
C VAL A 313 0.04 -2.44 -13.13
N GLY A 314 -1.04 -1.74 -13.47
CA GLY A 314 -2.41 -2.26 -13.35
C GLY A 314 -2.63 -3.56 -14.13
N GLU A 315 -2.17 -3.62 -15.38
CA GLU A 315 -2.27 -4.81 -16.23
C GLU A 315 -1.47 -6.00 -15.66
N LEU A 316 -0.23 -5.79 -15.22
CA LEU A 316 0.60 -6.84 -14.63
C LEU A 316 0.03 -7.38 -13.31
N ILE A 317 -0.62 -6.54 -12.54
CA ILE A 317 -1.32 -6.97 -11.33
C ILE A 317 -2.55 -7.81 -11.68
N ALA A 318 -3.28 -7.43 -12.73
CA ALA A 318 -4.40 -8.22 -13.21
C ALA A 318 -3.97 -9.61 -13.72
N ASP A 319 -2.80 -9.71 -14.39
CA ASP A 319 -2.20 -11.01 -14.73
C ASP A 319 -1.91 -11.86 -13.49
N ALA A 320 -1.43 -11.22 -12.42
CA ALA A 320 -1.19 -11.93 -11.17
C ALA A 320 -2.48 -12.44 -10.52
N PHE A 321 -3.57 -11.66 -10.58
CA PHE A 321 -4.88 -12.11 -10.10
C PHE A 321 -5.36 -13.36 -10.84
N GLU A 322 -5.29 -13.35 -12.17
CA GLU A 322 -5.69 -14.48 -13.00
C GLU A 322 -4.92 -15.75 -12.62
N LYS A 323 -3.58 -15.65 -12.53
CA LYS A 323 -2.74 -16.78 -12.16
C LYS A 323 -3.00 -17.34 -10.76
N VAL A 324 -3.26 -16.48 -9.79
CA VAL A 324 -3.55 -16.92 -8.42
C VAL A 324 -4.87 -17.67 -8.35
N ILE A 325 -5.87 -17.18 -9.07
CA ILE A 325 -7.20 -17.77 -9.06
C ILE A 325 -7.24 -19.09 -9.81
N GLU A 326 -6.58 -19.18 -10.95
CA GLU A 326 -6.43 -20.43 -11.69
C GLU A 326 -5.78 -21.54 -10.85
N ARG A 327 -4.77 -21.20 -10.03
CA ARG A 327 -4.08 -22.18 -9.18
C ARG A 327 -4.95 -22.77 -8.09
N GLN A 328 -5.89 -22.01 -7.56
CA GLN A 328 -6.70 -22.46 -6.42
C GLN A 328 -8.12 -22.88 -6.82
N ASP A 329 -8.52 -22.61 -8.04
CA ASP A 329 -9.86 -22.93 -8.52
C ASP A 329 -10.98 -22.41 -7.58
N ILE A 330 -10.70 -21.27 -6.91
CA ILE A 330 -11.51 -20.77 -5.80
C ILE A 330 -12.74 -19.99 -6.23
N LEU A 331 -12.94 -19.77 -7.52
CA LEU A 331 -14.04 -18.94 -8.01
C LEU A 331 -15.29 -19.72 -8.44
N HIS A 332 -15.27 -21.04 -8.43
CA HIS A 332 -16.41 -21.84 -8.87
C HIS A 332 -17.70 -21.59 -8.07
N ASP A 333 -17.56 -21.25 -6.79
CA ASP A 333 -18.66 -21.08 -5.86
C ASP A 333 -19.06 -19.61 -5.63
N PHE A 334 -18.45 -18.66 -6.37
CA PHE A 334 -18.73 -17.27 -6.19
C PHE A 334 -19.89 -16.79 -7.08
N PRO A 335 -20.93 -16.17 -6.49
CA PRO A 335 -21.97 -15.53 -7.29
C PRO A 335 -21.36 -14.40 -8.11
N THR A 336 -21.45 -14.53 -9.43
CA THR A 336 -20.82 -13.60 -10.38
C THR A 336 -21.69 -12.38 -10.70
N THR A 337 -22.90 -12.26 -10.14
CA THR A 337 -23.93 -11.39 -10.71
C THR A 337 -24.52 -10.33 -9.79
N ASP A 338 -24.43 -10.45 -8.48
CA ASP A 338 -25.16 -9.55 -7.57
C ASP A 338 -24.21 -8.65 -6.77
N GLY A 339 -23.90 -7.49 -7.33
CA GLY A 339 -23.12 -6.49 -6.65
C GLY A 339 -23.19 -5.15 -7.36
N PRO A 340 -22.65 -4.08 -6.76
CA PRO A 340 -22.68 -2.76 -7.35
C PRO A 340 -21.98 -2.77 -8.72
N THR A 341 -22.57 -2.08 -9.66
CA THR A 341 -21.93 -1.76 -10.95
C THR A 341 -20.82 -0.74 -10.73
N TRP A 342 -19.94 -0.59 -11.72
CA TRP A 342 -18.95 0.51 -11.70
C TRP A 342 -19.63 1.89 -11.66
N GLU A 343 -20.81 2.04 -12.25
CA GLU A 343 -21.58 3.28 -12.15
C GLU A 343 -22.05 3.56 -10.71
N GLU A 344 -22.49 2.54 -9.99
CA GLU A 344 -22.92 2.68 -8.59
C GLU A 344 -21.73 2.93 -7.66
N LEU A 345 -20.60 2.26 -7.87
CA LEU A 345 -19.35 2.60 -7.21
C LEU A 345 -18.89 4.02 -7.56
N GLY A 346 -19.10 4.42 -8.81
CA GLY A 346 -18.83 5.76 -9.28
C GLY A 346 -19.56 6.83 -8.47
N LYS A 347 -20.82 6.65 -8.19
CA LYS A 347 -21.59 7.58 -7.35
C LYS A 347 -21.03 7.75 -5.93
N ARG A 348 -20.28 6.76 -5.43
CA ARG A 348 -19.67 6.81 -4.12
C ARG A 348 -18.23 7.29 -4.13
N PHE A 349 -17.39 6.76 -5.01
CA PHE A 349 -15.94 6.92 -4.96
C PHE A 349 -15.37 7.89 -5.99
N TRP A 350 -16.15 8.26 -6.97
CA TRP A 350 -15.74 9.22 -8.00
C TRP A 350 -16.39 10.59 -7.77
N SER A 351 -15.81 11.61 -8.32
CA SER A 351 -16.40 12.95 -8.24
C SER A 351 -17.69 13.02 -9.03
N PRO A 352 -18.73 13.74 -8.55
CA PRO A 352 -19.99 13.91 -9.27
C PRO A 352 -19.82 14.73 -10.55
#